data_e9e46df9a0d0a0de694864c767ffacef
#
_entry.id   e9e46df9a0d0a0de694864c767ffacef
#
_cell.length_a   1.000
_cell.length_b   1.000
_cell.length_c   1.000
_cell.angle_alpha   90.00
_cell.angle_beta   90.00
_cell.angle_gamma   90.00
#
_symmetry.space_group_name_H-M   'P 1'
#
loop_
_entity.id
_entity.type
_entity.pdbx_description
1 polymer ?
#
loop_
_entity_poly.entity_id
_entity_poly.type
_entity_poly.pdbx_seq_one_letter_code
_entity_poly.pdbx_strand_id
1 'polypeptide(L)'
;IPAPEDCYVDGVIEQTDVLAKAIKVVMDEHRFNANNVAFSISSPRLATKEVLIPNVKANKIDKLVQANATEYFPVNMDEYIIQYTVLEKVEDQGQEKIKLMVAAVPSEVVESYYGLAKALGLKVAFVDYAGNSSYQIMKQQIGPEVSLVIQVENDGTVINIFKDNVLQLQRNVPYGKSMLVNAV
;
A
#
# COMPACT_ATOMS: atom_id res chain seq x y z
N ILE A 1 0.93 -17.88 9.12
CA ILE A 1 1.36 -18.09 10.52
C ILE A 1 0.76 -16.97 11.32
N PRO A 2 0.17 -17.22 12.47
CA PRO A 2 -0.22 -16.16 13.37
C PRO A 2 1.01 -15.32 13.76
N ALA A 3 0.93 -14.01 13.64
CA ALA A 3 1.96 -13.14 14.20
C ALA A 3 1.92 -13.25 15.74
N PRO A 4 3.08 -13.17 16.43
CA PRO A 4 3.09 -13.03 17.88
C PRO A 4 2.30 -11.79 18.32
N GLU A 5 1.70 -11.86 19.50
CA GLU A 5 0.94 -10.73 20.06
C GLU A 5 1.81 -9.48 20.18
N ASP A 6 1.22 -8.32 19.99
CA ASP A 6 1.85 -6.99 20.10
C ASP A 6 3.09 -6.75 19.19
N CYS A 7 3.32 -7.62 18.20
CA CYS A 7 4.41 -7.41 17.26
C CYS A 7 4.12 -6.39 16.17
N TYR A 8 2.83 -6.05 15.96
CA TYR A 8 2.36 -5.24 14.86
C TYR A 8 1.23 -4.33 15.32
N VAL A 9 1.41 -3.02 15.18
CA VAL A 9 0.43 -2.00 15.57
C VAL A 9 0.34 -0.94 14.47
N ASP A 10 -0.86 -0.68 13.96
CA ASP A 10 -1.15 0.36 12.96
C ASP A 10 -0.25 0.35 11.71
N GLY A 11 0.27 -0.80 11.35
CA GLY A 11 1.17 -0.95 10.21
C GLY A 11 2.65 -0.97 10.58
N VAL A 12 3.01 -0.66 11.81
CA VAL A 12 4.39 -0.65 12.30
C VAL A 12 4.75 -1.99 12.95
N ILE A 13 5.94 -2.49 12.67
CA ILE A 13 6.48 -3.67 13.34
C ILE A 13 7.19 -3.21 14.61
N GLU A 14 6.52 -3.37 15.76
CA GLU A 14 7.01 -2.90 17.06
C GLU A 14 8.07 -3.85 17.65
N GLN A 15 7.88 -5.15 17.52
CA GLN A 15 8.79 -6.16 18.08
C GLN A 15 9.52 -6.94 16.99
N THR A 16 10.43 -6.25 16.30
CA THR A 16 11.17 -6.79 15.15
C THR A 16 11.87 -8.11 15.46
N ASP A 17 12.55 -8.23 16.61
CA ASP A 17 13.31 -9.42 16.96
C ASP A 17 12.42 -10.63 17.24
N VAL A 18 11.27 -10.42 17.88
CA VAL A 18 10.29 -11.48 18.17
C VAL A 18 9.69 -12.00 16.87
N LEU A 19 9.27 -11.08 16.01
CA LEU A 19 8.70 -11.43 14.70
C LEU A 19 9.73 -12.11 13.80
N ALA A 20 10.97 -11.60 13.76
CA ALA A 20 12.05 -12.20 12.98
C ALA A 20 12.35 -13.63 13.44
N LYS A 21 12.38 -13.91 14.74
CA LYS A 21 12.55 -15.27 15.27
C LYS A 21 11.42 -16.20 14.84
N ALA A 22 10.17 -15.75 14.94
CA ALA A 22 9.02 -16.54 14.52
C ALA A 22 9.07 -16.86 13.02
N ILE A 23 9.42 -15.88 12.19
CA ILE A 23 9.58 -16.08 10.74
C ILE A 23 10.72 -17.07 10.43
N LYS A 24 11.88 -16.94 11.09
CA LYS A 24 13.02 -17.86 10.89
C LYS A 24 12.66 -19.31 11.21
N VAL A 25 11.96 -19.56 12.30
CA VAL A 25 11.49 -20.93 12.64
C VAL A 25 10.72 -21.53 11.48
N VAL A 26 9.80 -20.77 10.89
CA VAL A 26 8.98 -21.26 9.78
C VAL A 26 9.78 -21.40 8.49
N MET A 27 10.71 -20.46 8.22
CA MET A 27 11.61 -20.59 7.07
C MET A 27 12.43 -21.89 7.17
N ASP A 28 12.92 -22.23 8.37
CA ASP A 28 13.70 -23.43 8.62
C ASP A 28 12.84 -24.69 8.51
N GLU A 29 11.66 -24.73 9.13
CA GLU A 29 10.71 -25.85 9.07
C GLU A 29 10.32 -26.20 7.63
N HIS A 30 10.06 -25.18 6.81
CA HIS A 30 9.65 -25.34 5.42
C HIS A 30 10.83 -25.31 4.43
N ARG A 31 12.06 -25.23 4.92
CA ARG A 31 13.28 -25.14 4.10
C ARG A 31 13.25 -24.01 3.07
N PHE A 32 12.68 -22.87 3.46
CA PHE A 32 12.69 -21.66 2.64
C PHE A 32 14.11 -21.10 2.58
N ASN A 33 14.68 -21.08 1.36
CA ASN A 33 15.97 -20.45 1.11
C ASN A 33 15.73 -19.22 0.23
N ALA A 34 15.63 -18.05 0.84
CA ALA A 34 15.39 -16.80 0.17
C ALA A 34 16.51 -15.80 0.47
N ASN A 35 16.90 -15.02 -0.53
CA ASN A 35 17.85 -13.90 -0.38
C ASN A 35 17.15 -12.54 -0.38
N ASN A 36 15.92 -12.49 -0.89
CA ASN A 36 15.15 -11.27 -1.06
C ASN A 36 13.77 -11.42 -0.43
N VAL A 37 13.21 -10.29 -0.02
CA VAL A 37 11.84 -10.17 0.48
C VAL A 37 11.13 -9.03 -0.22
N ALA A 38 9.85 -9.22 -0.51
CA ALA A 38 8.91 -8.19 -0.93
C ALA A 38 7.86 -8.01 0.15
N PHE A 39 7.52 -6.77 0.46
CA PHE A 39 6.48 -6.46 1.44
C PHE A 39 5.27 -5.81 0.77
N SER A 40 4.09 -6.21 1.22
CA SER A 40 2.83 -5.53 0.94
C SER A 40 2.29 -4.99 2.26
N ILE A 41 2.35 -3.68 2.43
CA ILE A 41 2.03 -3.00 3.69
C ILE A 41 0.55 -2.65 3.74
N SER A 42 -0.10 -2.96 4.84
CA SER A 42 -1.42 -2.44 5.21
C SER A 42 -1.27 -1.57 6.46
N SER A 43 -1.80 -0.36 6.43
CA SER A 43 -1.78 0.55 7.58
C SER A 43 -2.98 1.49 7.52
N PRO A 44 -3.69 1.74 8.63
CA PRO A 44 -4.75 2.74 8.69
C PRO A 44 -4.21 4.17 8.52
N ARG A 45 -2.91 4.35 8.72
CA ARG A 45 -2.22 5.66 8.57
C ARG A 45 -1.77 5.92 7.14
N LEU A 46 -1.90 4.96 6.23
CA LEU A 46 -1.64 5.13 4.81
C LEU A 46 -2.83 5.85 4.17
N ALA A 47 -2.55 6.97 3.51
CA ALA A 47 -3.54 7.73 2.78
C ALA A 47 -3.34 7.59 1.27
N THR A 48 -4.44 7.49 0.52
CA THR A 48 -4.41 7.49 -0.95
C THR A 48 -5.31 8.59 -1.50
N LYS A 49 -4.89 9.20 -2.60
CA LYS A 49 -5.68 10.22 -3.30
C LYS A 49 -5.50 10.09 -4.80
N GLU A 50 -6.62 10.12 -5.50
CA GLU A 50 -6.63 10.25 -6.94
C GLU A 50 -6.41 11.71 -7.31
N VAL A 51 -5.47 11.96 -8.23
CA VAL A 51 -5.15 13.30 -8.71
C VAL A 51 -5.02 13.34 -10.22
N LEU A 52 -5.36 14.48 -10.82
CA LEU A 52 -5.14 14.77 -12.22
C LEU A 52 -3.99 15.76 -12.35
N ILE A 53 -2.99 15.37 -13.13
CA ILE A 53 -1.86 16.25 -13.47
C ILE A 53 -1.84 16.56 -14.97
N PRO A 54 -1.21 17.65 -15.41
CA PRO A 54 -0.99 17.90 -16.84
C PRO A 54 -0.26 16.73 -17.51
N ASN A 55 -0.52 16.50 -18.82
CA ASN A 55 0.20 15.48 -19.57
C ASN A 55 1.67 15.90 -19.76
N VAL A 56 2.52 15.38 -18.88
CA VAL A 56 3.97 15.62 -18.89
C VAL A 56 4.74 14.35 -19.21
N LYS A 57 6.02 14.49 -19.57
CA LYS A 57 6.91 13.34 -19.75
C LYS A 57 7.06 12.54 -18.46
N ALA A 58 7.15 11.23 -18.54
CA ALA A 58 7.22 10.32 -17.38
C ALA A 58 8.29 10.72 -16.36
N ASN A 59 9.46 11.19 -16.82
CA ASN A 59 10.55 11.64 -15.95
C ASN A 59 10.28 12.96 -15.19
N LYS A 60 9.16 13.64 -15.45
CA LYS A 60 8.76 14.86 -14.75
C LYS A 60 7.63 14.62 -13.74
N ILE A 61 6.96 13.45 -13.81
CA ILE A 61 5.82 13.15 -12.94
C ILE A 61 6.25 13.16 -11.48
N ASP A 62 7.35 12.50 -11.14
CA ASP A 62 7.84 12.42 -9.77
C ASP A 62 8.04 13.82 -9.16
N LYS A 63 8.78 14.69 -9.84
CA LYS A 63 9.00 16.07 -9.38
C LYS A 63 7.70 16.85 -9.19
N LEU A 64 6.72 16.63 -10.07
CA LEU A 64 5.43 17.31 -10.00
C LEU A 64 4.61 16.81 -8.80
N VAL A 65 4.61 15.50 -8.57
CA VAL A 65 3.93 14.89 -7.41
C VAL A 65 4.54 15.36 -6.10
N GLN A 66 5.87 15.34 -5.98
CA GLN A 66 6.58 15.79 -4.78
C GLN A 66 6.33 17.28 -4.49
N ALA A 67 6.36 18.13 -5.52
CA ALA A 67 6.12 19.56 -5.37
C ALA A 67 4.70 19.92 -4.89
N ASN A 68 3.71 19.09 -5.22
CA ASN A 68 2.31 19.31 -4.86
C ASN A 68 1.82 18.39 -3.71
N ALA A 69 2.71 17.63 -3.07
CA ALA A 69 2.32 16.65 -2.07
C ALA A 69 1.54 17.26 -0.88
N THR A 70 1.89 18.47 -0.45
CA THR A 70 1.18 19.19 0.62
C THR A 70 -0.26 19.58 0.25
N GLU A 71 -0.56 19.74 -1.05
CA GLU A 71 -1.92 19.98 -1.53
C GLU A 71 -2.75 18.69 -1.57
N TYR A 72 -2.07 17.56 -1.71
CA TYR A 72 -2.75 16.26 -1.75
C TYR A 72 -3.08 15.75 -0.36
N PHE A 73 -2.18 15.94 0.60
CA PHE A 73 -2.31 15.40 1.95
C PHE A 73 -1.99 16.46 3.01
N PRO A 74 -2.88 16.68 3.99
CA PRO A 74 -2.67 17.63 5.09
C PRO A 74 -1.81 17.00 6.20
N VAL A 75 -0.60 16.53 5.87
CA VAL A 75 0.33 15.88 6.78
C VAL A 75 1.72 16.51 6.69
N ASN A 76 2.57 16.29 7.68
CA ASN A 76 3.96 16.72 7.64
C ASN A 76 4.74 15.86 6.63
N MET A 77 5.10 16.44 5.49
CA MET A 77 5.77 15.71 4.41
C MET A 77 7.13 15.14 4.79
N ASP A 78 7.81 15.70 5.77
CA ASP A 78 9.13 15.20 6.24
C ASP A 78 9.03 13.83 6.94
N GLU A 79 7.82 13.47 7.38
CA GLU A 79 7.52 12.21 8.05
C GLU A 79 6.88 11.17 7.13
N TYR A 80 6.64 11.53 5.86
CA TYR A 80 5.92 10.67 4.92
C TYR A 80 6.71 10.41 3.65
N ILE A 81 6.61 9.19 3.17
CA ILE A 81 7.07 8.77 1.84
C ILE A 81 5.89 8.91 0.89
N ILE A 82 6.08 9.68 -0.20
CA ILE A 82 5.08 9.86 -1.24
C ILE A 82 5.46 9.03 -2.46
N GLN A 83 4.51 8.23 -2.92
CA GLN A 83 4.65 7.42 -4.13
C GLN A 83 3.41 7.56 -5.01
N TYR A 84 3.50 7.20 -6.28
CA TYR A 84 2.37 7.27 -7.19
C TYR A 84 2.33 6.10 -8.16
N THR A 85 1.12 5.80 -8.62
CA THR A 85 0.87 4.87 -9.72
C THR A 85 0.11 5.60 -10.81
N VAL A 86 0.58 5.49 -12.06
CA VAL A 86 -0.14 6.01 -13.21
C VAL A 86 -1.32 5.08 -13.50
N LEU A 87 -2.53 5.62 -13.49
CA LEU A 87 -3.75 4.87 -13.76
C LEU A 87 -4.08 4.89 -15.25
N GLU A 88 -4.30 6.09 -15.79
CA GLU A 88 -4.68 6.27 -17.19
C GLU A 88 -4.38 7.70 -17.68
N LYS A 89 -4.48 7.90 -18.99
CA LYS A 89 -4.57 9.24 -19.59
C LYS A 89 -6.04 9.55 -19.85
N VAL A 90 -6.44 10.76 -19.51
CA VAL A 90 -7.81 11.25 -19.65
C VAL A 90 -7.84 12.59 -20.38
N GLU A 91 -8.95 12.88 -21.02
CA GLU A 91 -9.25 14.22 -21.51
C GLU A 91 -10.13 14.92 -20.48
N ASP A 92 -9.66 16.04 -19.96
CA ASP A 92 -10.41 16.86 -19.01
C ASP A 92 -10.39 18.31 -19.48
N GLN A 93 -11.60 18.89 -19.70
CA GLN A 93 -11.80 20.24 -20.22
C GLN A 93 -11.04 20.53 -21.52
N GLY A 94 -10.98 19.55 -22.45
CA GLY A 94 -10.27 19.70 -23.73
C GLY A 94 -8.74 19.64 -23.62
N GLN A 95 -8.20 19.20 -22.51
CA GLN A 95 -6.78 19.02 -22.29
C GLN A 95 -6.47 17.57 -21.90
N GLU A 96 -5.40 17.02 -22.50
CA GLU A 96 -4.88 15.73 -22.04
C GLU A 96 -4.27 15.87 -20.65
N LYS A 97 -4.72 15.03 -19.72
CA LYS A 97 -4.21 14.90 -18.35
C LYS A 97 -3.82 13.46 -18.05
N ILE A 98 -3.01 13.30 -17.03
CA ILE A 98 -2.63 11.98 -16.48
C ILE A 98 -3.33 11.83 -15.12
N LYS A 99 -4.05 10.75 -14.97
CA LYS A 99 -4.69 10.35 -13.72
C LYS A 99 -3.73 9.48 -12.94
N LEU A 100 -3.46 9.88 -11.71
CA LEU A 100 -2.57 9.18 -10.79
C LEU A 100 -3.33 8.76 -9.54
N MET A 101 -2.96 7.62 -8.97
CA MET A 101 -3.18 7.31 -7.57
C MET A 101 -1.91 7.68 -6.80
N VAL A 102 -2.00 8.66 -5.93
CA VAL A 102 -0.89 9.05 -5.04
C VAL A 102 -1.12 8.44 -3.67
N ALA A 103 -0.08 7.87 -3.09
CA ALA A 103 -0.08 7.29 -1.75
C ALA A 103 0.92 8.02 -0.87
N ALA A 104 0.50 8.30 0.36
CA ALA A 104 1.34 8.82 1.44
C ALA A 104 1.41 7.78 2.57
N VAL A 105 2.61 7.33 2.91
CA VAL A 105 2.83 6.36 3.98
C VAL A 105 3.83 6.93 4.99
N PRO A 106 3.59 6.81 6.32
CA PRO A 106 4.57 7.26 7.30
C PRO A 106 5.91 6.55 7.13
N SER A 107 7.01 7.30 7.19
CA SER A 107 8.36 6.76 7.00
C SER A 107 8.68 5.66 8.01
N GLU A 108 8.25 5.82 9.27
CA GLU A 108 8.44 4.82 10.33
C GLU A 108 7.82 3.45 9.99
N VAL A 109 6.65 3.45 9.30
CA VAL A 109 6.04 2.19 8.84
C VAL A 109 7.01 1.48 7.92
N VAL A 110 7.49 2.15 6.88
CA VAL A 110 8.40 1.57 5.88
C VAL A 110 9.71 1.13 6.54
N GLU A 111 10.28 1.96 7.42
CA GLU A 111 11.54 1.69 8.14
C GLU A 111 11.43 0.44 9.01
N SER A 112 10.30 0.19 9.64
CA SER A 112 10.08 -1.01 10.46
C SER A 112 10.20 -2.30 9.64
N TYR A 113 9.73 -2.31 8.39
CA TYR A 113 9.89 -3.45 7.48
C TYR A 113 11.31 -3.63 6.98
N TYR A 114 12.05 -2.53 6.76
CA TYR A 114 13.49 -2.62 6.47
C TYR A 114 14.26 -3.18 7.67
N GLY A 115 13.87 -2.81 8.88
CA GLY A 115 14.39 -3.37 10.14
C GLY A 115 14.17 -4.89 10.21
N LEU A 116 12.97 -5.34 9.90
CA LEU A 116 12.64 -6.76 9.86
C LEU A 116 13.45 -7.51 8.81
N ALA A 117 13.56 -6.99 7.60
CA ALA A 117 14.38 -7.60 6.54
C ALA A 117 15.83 -7.75 6.98
N LYS A 118 16.40 -6.72 7.61
CA LYS A 118 17.76 -6.75 8.17
C LYS A 118 17.91 -7.82 9.25
N ALA A 119 16.95 -7.94 10.18
CA ALA A 119 16.96 -8.97 11.23
C ALA A 119 16.86 -10.39 10.66
N LEU A 120 16.17 -10.56 9.52
CA LEU A 120 16.08 -11.82 8.80
C LEU A 120 17.33 -12.12 7.94
N GLY A 121 18.20 -11.15 7.69
CA GLY A 121 19.33 -11.26 6.77
C GLY A 121 18.93 -11.23 5.29
N LEU A 122 17.75 -10.65 4.99
CA LEU A 122 17.20 -10.58 3.64
C LEU A 122 17.40 -9.18 3.03
N LYS A 123 17.49 -9.12 1.69
CA LYS A 123 17.46 -7.86 0.94
C LYS A 123 16.03 -7.50 0.57
N VAL A 124 15.64 -6.26 0.79
CA VAL A 124 14.35 -5.76 0.33
C VAL A 124 14.38 -5.60 -1.18
N ALA A 125 13.54 -6.35 -1.90
CA ALA A 125 13.37 -6.25 -3.34
C ALA A 125 12.47 -5.05 -3.68
N PHE A 126 11.33 -4.95 -3.00
CA PHE A 126 10.43 -3.80 -3.07
C PHE A 126 9.50 -3.78 -1.86
N VAL A 127 8.93 -2.62 -1.61
CA VAL A 127 7.84 -2.41 -0.66
C VAL A 127 6.69 -1.77 -1.43
N ASP A 128 5.51 -2.34 -1.30
CA ASP A 128 4.29 -1.83 -1.90
C ASP A 128 3.20 -1.75 -0.83
N TYR A 129 2.13 -1.02 -1.08
CA TYR A 129 0.98 -1.04 -0.18
C TYR A 129 -0.10 -2.00 -0.70
N ALA A 130 -0.86 -2.59 0.22
CA ALA A 130 -1.81 -3.65 -0.08
C ALA A 130 -2.85 -3.26 -1.14
N GLY A 131 -3.28 -1.99 -1.13
CA GLY A 131 -4.21 -1.48 -2.13
C GLY A 131 -3.67 -1.50 -3.56
N ASN A 132 -2.40 -1.11 -3.77
CA ASN A 132 -1.79 -1.18 -5.10
C ASN A 132 -1.52 -2.63 -5.51
N SER A 133 -1.00 -3.45 -4.60
CA SER A 133 -0.78 -4.88 -4.86
C SER A 133 -2.07 -5.57 -5.31
N SER A 134 -3.18 -5.29 -4.62
CA SER A 134 -4.51 -5.79 -4.98
C SER A 134 -4.98 -5.26 -6.34
N TYR A 135 -4.78 -3.97 -6.60
CA TYR A 135 -5.10 -3.37 -7.89
C TYR A 135 -4.37 -4.07 -9.04
N GLN A 136 -3.07 -4.32 -8.91
CA GLN A 136 -2.29 -4.97 -9.95
C GLN A 136 -2.77 -6.39 -10.29
N ILE A 137 -3.31 -7.11 -9.29
CA ILE A 137 -3.89 -8.43 -9.48
C ILE A 137 -5.30 -8.32 -10.10
N MET A 138 -6.15 -7.48 -9.52
CA MET A 138 -7.55 -7.37 -9.89
C MET A 138 -7.78 -6.83 -11.29
N LYS A 139 -6.99 -5.85 -11.74
CA LYS A 139 -7.12 -5.27 -13.09
C LYS A 139 -7.00 -6.28 -14.23
N GLN A 140 -6.46 -7.47 -13.95
CA GLN A 140 -6.35 -8.57 -14.94
C GLN A 140 -7.56 -9.52 -14.90
N GLN A 141 -8.39 -9.45 -13.85
CA GLN A 141 -9.47 -10.39 -13.59
C GLN A 141 -10.87 -9.76 -13.73
N ILE A 142 -10.96 -8.45 -13.56
CA ILE A 142 -12.22 -7.70 -13.69
C ILE A 142 -12.44 -7.28 -15.14
N GLY A 143 -13.71 -7.32 -15.56
CA GLY A 143 -14.12 -6.87 -16.89
C GLY A 143 -14.26 -5.32 -16.98
N PRO A 144 -14.71 -4.82 -18.14
CA PRO A 144 -14.89 -3.39 -18.37
C PRO A 144 -16.06 -2.79 -17.57
N GLU A 145 -16.87 -3.61 -16.94
CA GLU A 145 -17.99 -3.17 -16.13
C GLU A 145 -17.53 -2.50 -14.84
N VAL A 146 -18.46 -1.74 -14.21
CA VAL A 146 -18.19 -1.20 -12.88
C VAL A 146 -18.15 -2.34 -11.88
N SER A 147 -16.99 -2.51 -11.24
CA SER A 147 -16.75 -3.58 -10.26
C SER A 147 -16.38 -2.99 -8.91
N LEU A 148 -16.96 -3.53 -7.84
CA LEU A 148 -16.64 -3.22 -6.46
C LEU A 148 -15.88 -4.40 -5.84
N VAL A 149 -14.67 -4.17 -5.36
CA VAL A 149 -13.87 -5.17 -4.65
C VAL A 149 -13.68 -4.72 -3.21
N ILE A 150 -14.15 -5.53 -2.28
CA ILE A 150 -14.04 -5.28 -0.84
C ILE A 150 -13.13 -6.35 -0.24
N GLN A 151 -12.03 -5.93 0.38
CA GLN A 151 -11.09 -6.80 1.08
C GLN A 151 -11.20 -6.54 2.58
N VAL A 152 -11.78 -7.48 3.31
CA VAL A 152 -11.90 -7.40 4.77
C VAL A 152 -10.69 -8.09 5.39
N GLU A 153 -9.81 -7.29 5.96
CA GLU A 153 -8.63 -7.75 6.70
C GLU A 153 -8.94 -7.85 8.22
N ASN A 154 -7.96 -8.15 9.03
CA ASN A 154 -8.18 -8.26 10.47
C ASN A 154 -8.55 -6.90 11.08
N ASP A 155 -7.78 -5.86 10.77
CA ASP A 155 -7.86 -4.55 11.44
C ASP A 155 -8.37 -3.43 10.52
N GLY A 156 -8.67 -3.75 9.26
CA GLY A 156 -9.15 -2.79 8.28
C GLY A 156 -9.89 -3.41 7.11
N THR A 157 -10.49 -2.56 6.31
CA THR A 157 -11.15 -2.96 5.06
C THR A 157 -10.68 -2.05 3.94
N VAL A 158 -10.26 -2.63 2.83
CA VAL A 158 -9.91 -1.90 1.61
C VAL A 158 -11.08 -2.02 0.64
N ILE A 159 -11.56 -0.87 0.16
CA ILE A 159 -12.63 -0.77 -0.82
C ILE A 159 -12.05 -0.20 -2.11
N ASN A 160 -12.20 -0.94 -3.20
CA ASN A 160 -11.76 -0.54 -4.53
C ASN A 160 -12.95 -0.53 -5.49
N ILE A 161 -13.13 0.56 -6.24
CA ILE A 161 -14.09 0.67 -7.34
C ILE A 161 -13.30 0.74 -8.64
N PHE A 162 -13.66 -0.11 -9.57
CA PHE A 162 -13.07 -0.16 -10.92
C PHE A 162 -14.12 0.16 -11.97
N LYS A 163 -13.68 0.77 -13.04
CA LYS A 163 -14.44 0.94 -14.29
C LYS A 163 -13.46 0.84 -15.45
N ASP A 164 -13.81 0.09 -16.49
CA ASP A 164 -12.95 -0.13 -17.65
C ASP A 164 -11.55 -0.67 -17.28
N ASN A 165 -11.48 -1.54 -16.28
CA ASN A 165 -10.25 -2.09 -15.67
C ASN A 165 -9.33 -1.04 -15.01
N VAL A 166 -9.79 0.20 -14.84
CA VAL A 166 -9.04 1.28 -14.20
C VAL A 166 -9.62 1.53 -12.80
N LEU A 167 -8.74 1.67 -11.82
CA LEU A 167 -9.11 2.02 -10.45
C LEU A 167 -9.68 3.46 -10.43
N GLN A 168 -10.93 3.59 -9.99
CA GLN A 168 -11.64 4.87 -9.89
C GLN A 168 -11.65 5.41 -8.47
N LEU A 169 -11.65 4.53 -7.48
CA LEU A 169 -11.66 4.90 -6.07
C LEU A 169 -10.98 3.82 -5.26
N GLN A 170 -10.15 4.23 -4.32
CA GLN A 170 -9.64 3.36 -3.26
C GLN A 170 -9.86 4.03 -1.90
N ARG A 171 -10.34 3.27 -0.93
CA ARG A 171 -10.54 3.73 0.45
C ARG A 171 -10.08 2.66 1.42
N ASN A 172 -9.32 3.08 2.42
CA ASN A 172 -9.02 2.29 3.58
C ASN A 172 -9.98 2.70 4.70
N VAL A 173 -10.66 1.72 5.27
CA VAL A 173 -11.59 1.92 6.38
C VAL A 173 -11.02 1.21 7.59
N PRO A 174 -10.84 1.87 8.76
CA PRO A 174 -10.24 1.28 9.96
C PRO A 174 -11.26 0.39 10.71
N TYR A 175 -11.95 -0.47 9.97
CA TYR A 175 -12.88 -1.47 10.48
C TYR A 175 -12.60 -2.78 9.80
N GLY A 176 -12.14 -3.77 10.55
CA GLY A 176 -11.80 -5.09 10.06
C GLY A 176 -12.57 -6.19 10.77
N LYS A 177 -12.16 -7.41 10.50
CA LYS A 177 -12.77 -8.64 11.05
C LYS A 177 -12.76 -8.67 12.57
N SER A 178 -11.69 -8.20 13.23
CA SER A 178 -11.58 -8.17 14.69
C SER A 178 -12.68 -7.35 15.34
N MET A 179 -13.05 -6.22 14.76
CA MET A 179 -14.12 -5.36 15.28
C MET A 179 -15.51 -5.95 15.03
N LEU A 180 -15.71 -6.66 13.92
CA LEU A 180 -16.98 -7.35 13.62
C LEU A 180 -17.23 -8.52 14.59
N VAL A 181 -16.18 -9.27 14.93
CA VAL A 181 -16.28 -10.40 15.89
C VAL A 181 -16.56 -9.89 17.31
N ASN A 182 -16.01 -8.75 17.71
CA ASN A 182 -16.23 -8.18 19.04
C ASN A 182 -17.60 -7.47 19.18
N ALA A 183 -18.30 -7.25 18.07
CA ALA A 183 -19.63 -6.60 18.07
C ALA A 183 -20.80 -7.61 18.17
N VAL A 184 -20.53 -8.90 18.16
CA VAL A 184 -21.46 -10.01 18.32
C VAL A 184 -21.27 -10.69 19.67
#